data_987bbfa6fac4f3d74e5e5ce894b4378b
#
_entry.id   987bbfa6fac4f3d74e5e5ce894b4378b
#
_cell.length_a   1.000
_cell.length_b   1.000
_cell.length_c   1.000
_cell.angle_alpha   90.00
_cell.angle_beta   90.00
_cell.angle_gamma   90.00
#
_symmetry.space_group_name_H-M   'P 1'
#
loop_
_entity.id
_entity.type
_entity.pdbx_description
1 polymer ?
#
loop_
_entity_poly.entity_id
_entity_poly.type
_entity_poly.pdbx_seq_one_letter_code
_entity_poly.pdbx_strand_id
1 'polypeptide(L)'
;MNVAVVDPNGDLVAFGRMDGAALASVAISLHKARVAASYRRPTRAFEDAVQKFGFNYILTLDDVIATRGGIPLIEGGKIVGAIGCSGGTGSQDEATCTAAASTINK
;
A
#
# COMPACT_ATOMS: atom_id res chain seq x y z
N MET A 1 10.95 6.69 -6.18
CA MET A 1 9.89 6.37 -5.17
C MET A 1 8.67 7.25 -5.41
N ASN A 2 7.52 6.66 -5.42
CA ASN A 2 6.25 7.37 -5.42
C ASN A 2 5.49 7.03 -4.16
N VAL A 3 4.74 8.00 -3.63
CA VAL A 3 3.93 7.83 -2.42
C VAL A 3 2.52 8.34 -2.71
N ALA A 4 1.52 7.50 -2.49
CA ALA A 4 0.11 7.84 -2.65
C ALA A 4 -0.60 7.72 -1.31
N VAL A 5 -1.44 8.71 -0.99
CA VAL A 5 -2.30 8.69 0.18
C VAL A 5 -3.74 8.73 -0.30
N VAL A 6 -4.56 7.82 0.20
CA VAL A 6 -5.98 7.73 -0.14
C VAL A 6 -6.84 7.85 1.12
N ASP A 7 -8.09 8.24 0.93
CA ASP A 7 -9.10 8.24 2.01
C ASP A 7 -9.64 6.80 2.22
N PRO A 8 -10.54 6.58 3.19
CA PRO A 8 -11.06 5.23 3.45
C PRO A 8 -11.81 4.60 2.27
N ASN A 9 -12.29 5.40 1.33
CA ASN A 9 -12.96 4.90 0.12
C ASN A 9 -11.99 4.58 -1.02
N GLY A 10 -10.69 4.85 -0.82
CA GLY A 10 -9.69 4.63 -1.84
C GLY A 10 -9.48 5.80 -2.79
N ASP A 11 -10.11 6.94 -2.54
CA ASP A 11 -9.94 8.13 -3.37
C ASP A 11 -8.64 8.86 -3.01
N LEU A 12 -7.92 9.33 -4.05
CA LEU A 12 -6.62 9.96 -3.88
C LEU A 12 -6.75 11.30 -3.13
N VAL A 13 -5.98 11.44 -2.06
CA VAL A 13 -5.91 12.66 -1.23
C VAL A 13 -4.63 13.42 -1.50
N ALA A 14 -3.50 12.72 -1.60
CA ALA A 14 -2.19 13.31 -1.83
C ALA A 14 -1.28 12.35 -2.58
N PHE A 15 -0.37 12.90 -3.38
CA PHE A 15 0.57 12.11 -4.17
C PHE A 15 1.90 12.84 -4.29
N GLY A 16 2.98 12.10 -4.06
CA GLY A 16 4.34 12.59 -4.29
C GLY A 16 5.09 11.67 -5.24
N ARG A 17 5.69 12.24 -6.29
CA ARG A 17 6.54 11.51 -7.23
C ARG A 17 7.95 12.08 -7.19
N MET A 18 8.92 11.21 -6.90
CA MET A 18 10.34 11.60 -6.98
C MET A 18 10.82 11.57 -8.44
N ASP A 19 11.74 12.47 -8.78
CA ASP A 19 12.39 12.46 -10.07
C ASP A 19 13.10 11.12 -10.30
N GLY A 20 12.99 10.61 -11.53
CA GLY A 20 13.62 9.36 -11.91
C GLY A 20 12.83 8.10 -11.49
N ALA A 21 11.70 8.24 -10.82
CA ALA A 21 10.86 7.09 -10.51
C ALA A 21 10.26 6.48 -11.79
N ALA A 22 10.21 5.15 -11.87
CA ALA A 22 9.65 4.46 -13.02
C ALA A 22 8.17 4.80 -13.17
N LEU A 23 7.71 4.98 -14.41
CA LEU A 23 6.32 5.34 -14.71
C LEU A 23 5.32 4.36 -14.08
N ALA A 24 5.61 3.06 -14.16
CA ALA A 24 4.72 2.02 -13.62
C ALA A 24 4.48 2.18 -12.11
N SER A 25 5.46 2.71 -11.37
CA SER A 25 5.34 2.83 -9.91
C SER A 25 4.34 3.91 -9.48
N VAL A 26 3.95 4.83 -10.36
CA VAL A 26 2.87 5.78 -10.10
C VAL A 26 1.56 5.03 -9.85
N ALA A 27 1.14 4.20 -10.80
CA ALA A 27 -0.08 3.39 -10.67
C ALA A 27 0.03 2.35 -9.55
N ILE A 28 1.19 1.73 -9.39
CA ILE A 28 1.41 0.70 -8.38
C ILE A 28 1.29 1.29 -6.96
N SER A 29 1.86 2.47 -6.71
CA SER A 29 1.74 3.11 -5.40
C SER A 29 0.29 3.42 -5.03
N LEU A 30 -0.48 3.93 -5.99
CA LEU A 30 -1.91 4.18 -5.78
C LEU A 30 -2.68 2.88 -5.55
N HIS A 31 -2.36 1.84 -6.33
CA HIS A 31 -3.00 0.52 -6.19
C HIS A 31 -2.74 -0.09 -4.81
N LYS A 32 -1.51 -0.01 -4.32
CA LYS A 32 -1.16 -0.48 -2.97
C LYS A 32 -1.95 0.27 -1.90
N ALA A 33 -2.06 1.59 -2.01
CA ALA A 33 -2.84 2.40 -1.07
C ALA A 33 -4.32 1.99 -1.08
N ARG A 34 -4.92 1.84 -2.26
CA ARG A 34 -6.32 1.47 -2.41
C ARG A 34 -6.62 0.10 -1.84
N VAL A 35 -5.75 -0.87 -2.08
CA VAL A 35 -5.90 -2.22 -1.53
C VAL A 35 -5.83 -2.21 -0.01
N ALA A 36 -4.86 -1.48 0.57
CA ALA A 36 -4.74 -1.36 2.01
C ALA A 36 -5.99 -0.72 2.63
N ALA A 37 -6.58 0.29 1.98
CA ALA A 37 -7.82 0.91 2.43
C ALA A 37 -9.02 -0.04 2.32
N SER A 38 -9.19 -0.69 1.16
CA SER A 38 -10.34 -1.54 0.87
C SER A 38 -10.38 -2.80 1.72
N TYR A 39 -9.24 -3.47 1.88
CA TYR A 39 -9.13 -4.72 2.61
C TYR A 39 -8.74 -4.51 4.08
N ARG A 40 -8.45 -3.27 4.49
CA ARG A 40 -8.17 -2.86 5.86
C ARG A 40 -6.99 -3.63 6.47
N ARG A 41 -5.94 -3.84 5.67
CA ARG A 41 -4.73 -4.54 6.10
C ARG A 41 -3.55 -4.14 5.23
N PRO A 42 -2.31 -4.32 5.73
CA PRO A 42 -1.13 -4.09 4.90
C PRO A 42 -1.13 -5.05 3.70
N THR A 43 -0.68 -4.55 2.55
CA THR A 43 -0.59 -5.39 1.34
C THR A 43 0.41 -6.53 1.50
N ARG A 44 1.32 -6.44 2.47
CA ARG A 44 2.19 -7.56 2.84
C ARG A 44 1.41 -8.82 3.23
N ALA A 45 0.22 -8.66 3.82
CA ALA A 45 -0.60 -9.82 4.16
C ALA A 45 -0.95 -10.65 2.92
N PHE A 46 -1.22 -10.00 1.79
CA PHE A 46 -1.49 -10.69 0.53
C PHE A 46 -0.23 -11.28 -0.09
N GLU A 47 0.88 -10.56 -0.03
CA GLU A 47 2.17 -11.09 -0.49
C GLU A 47 2.53 -12.37 0.26
N ASP A 48 2.43 -12.35 1.58
CA ASP A 48 2.75 -13.51 2.42
C ASP A 48 1.78 -14.67 2.17
N ALA A 49 0.48 -14.38 1.98
CA ALA A 49 -0.51 -15.41 1.69
C ALA A 49 -0.15 -16.19 0.41
N VAL A 50 0.30 -15.50 -0.62
CA VAL A 50 0.72 -16.12 -1.88
C VAL A 50 2.09 -16.78 -1.74
N GLN A 51 3.09 -16.03 -1.27
CA GLN A 51 4.49 -16.45 -1.31
C GLN A 51 4.85 -17.48 -0.24
N LYS A 52 4.25 -17.38 0.96
CA LYS A 52 4.58 -18.26 2.08
C LYS A 52 3.60 -19.42 2.23
N PHE A 53 2.32 -19.20 1.92
CA PHE A 53 1.27 -20.17 2.17
C PHE A 53 0.65 -20.76 0.90
N GLY A 54 1.02 -20.27 -0.27
CA GLY A 54 0.52 -20.78 -1.55
C GLY A 54 -0.96 -20.52 -1.80
N PHE A 55 -1.55 -19.53 -1.15
CA PHE A 55 -2.97 -19.19 -1.32
C PHE A 55 -3.18 -18.39 -2.61
N ASN A 56 -3.00 -19.06 -3.75
CA ASN A 56 -3.03 -18.41 -5.06
C ASN A 56 -4.39 -17.79 -5.40
N TYR A 57 -5.48 -18.20 -4.74
CA TYR A 57 -6.80 -17.62 -4.94
C TYR A 57 -6.83 -16.12 -4.63
N ILE A 58 -5.89 -15.64 -3.80
CA ILE A 58 -5.74 -14.21 -3.49
C ILE A 58 -5.61 -13.39 -4.77
N LEU A 59 -4.93 -13.94 -5.78
CA LEU A 59 -4.69 -13.25 -7.05
C LEU A 59 -5.95 -13.10 -7.90
N THR A 60 -7.04 -13.78 -7.53
CA THR A 60 -8.32 -13.69 -8.22
C THR A 60 -9.28 -12.67 -7.58
N LEU A 61 -8.91 -12.10 -6.44
CA LEU A 61 -9.73 -11.10 -5.76
C LEU A 61 -9.70 -9.78 -6.54
N ASP A 62 -10.84 -9.08 -6.53
CA ASP A 62 -10.95 -7.81 -7.24
C ASP A 62 -9.97 -6.77 -6.69
N ASP A 63 -9.27 -6.10 -7.59
CA ASP A 63 -8.37 -4.99 -7.33
C ASP A 63 -7.21 -5.33 -6.38
N VAL A 64 -6.93 -6.60 -6.12
CA VAL A 64 -5.84 -6.98 -5.22
C VAL A 64 -4.47 -6.69 -5.86
N ILE A 65 -3.50 -6.36 -5.02
CA ILE A 65 -2.08 -6.34 -5.37
C ILE A 65 -1.31 -7.06 -4.26
N ALA A 66 -0.66 -8.16 -4.61
CA ALA A 66 -0.01 -9.05 -3.63
C ALA A 66 1.48 -8.71 -3.49
N THR A 67 1.76 -7.45 -3.20
CA THR A 67 3.11 -6.96 -2.97
C THR A 67 3.11 -5.93 -1.84
N ARG A 68 4.10 -6.01 -0.96
CA ARG A 68 4.20 -5.13 0.22
C ARG A 68 4.43 -3.67 -0.18
N GLY A 69 4.04 -2.75 0.70
CA GLY A 69 4.22 -1.31 0.50
C GLY A 69 2.94 -0.50 0.68
N GLY A 70 1.79 -1.14 0.85
CA GLY A 70 0.55 -0.46 1.21
C GLY A 70 0.25 -0.65 2.69
N ILE A 71 -0.04 0.43 3.41
CA ILE A 71 -0.24 0.44 4.86
C ILE A 71 -1.51 1.21 5.19
N PRO A 72 -2.46 0.62 5.95
CA PRO A 72 -3.61 1.39 6.44
C PRO A 72 -3.17 2.47 7.42
N LEU A 73 -3.81 3.62 7.37
CA LEU A 73 -3.63 4.69 8.34
C LEU A 73 -4.75 4.59 9.38
N ILE A 74 -4.36 4.43 10.64
CA ILE A 74 -5.30 4.15 11.74
C ILE A 74 -5.16 5.23 12.79
N GLU A 75 -6.28 5.83 13.18
CA GLU A 75 -6.35 6.83 14.22
C GLU A 75 -7.51 6.51 15.15
N GLY A 76 -7.23 6.40 16.45
CA GLY A 76 -8.27 6.06 17.43
C GLY A 76 -8.98 4.74 17.15
N GLY A 77 -8.26 3.74 16.60
CA GLY A 77 -8.82 2.44 16.24
C GLY A 77 -9.61 2.42 14.95
N LYS A 78 -9.69 3.53 14.22
CA LYS A 78 -10.43 3.63 12.96
C LYS A 78 -9.48 3.84 11.79
N ILE A 79 -9.77 3.21 10.67
CA ILE A 79 -9.03 3.47 9.43
C ILE A 79 -9.47 4.83 8.89
N VAL A 80 -8.51 5.76 8.79
CA VAL A 80 -8.74 7.11 8.26
C VAL A 80 -8.20 7.29 6.85
N GLY A 81 -7.58 6.25 6.30
CA GLY A 81 -7.03 6.24 4.95
C GLY A 81 -6.01 5.13 4.80
N ALA A 82 -5.18 5.25 3.79
CA ALA A 82 -4.05 4.35 3.56
C ALA A 82 -2.97 5.05 2.77
N ILE A 83 -1.75 4.52 2.86
CA ILE A 83 -0.58 5.02 2.14
C ILE A 83 0.02 3.87 1.34
N GLY A 84 0.46 4.14 0.11
CA GLY A 84 1.12 3.19 -0.75
C GLY A 84 2.42 3.74 -1.31
N CYS A 85 3.48 2.94 -1.25
CA CYS A 85 4.81 3.29 -1.74
C CYS A 85 5.27 2.31 -2.80
N SER A 86 5.88 2.83 -3.86
CA SER A 86 6.43 2.02 -4.94
C SER A 86 7.57 2.76 -5.63
N GLY A 87 8.56 2.02 -6.09
CA GLY A 87 9.71 2.57 -6.81
C GLY A 87 11.05 2.00 -6.37
N GLY A 88 11.07 1.24 -5.29
CA GLY A 88 12.24 0.49 -4.85
C GLY A 88 11.96 -1.00 -4.84
N THR A 89 12.71 -1.74 -4.06
CA THR A 89 12.38 -3.13 -3.76
C THR A 89 11.13 -3.17 -2.85
N GLY A 90 10.47 -4.33 -2.75
CA GLY A 90 9.34 -4.48 -1.85
C GLY A 90 9.68 -4.08 -0.41
N SER A 91 10.86 -4.46 0.07
CA SER A 91 11.32 -4.10 1.41
C SER A 91 11.55 -2.60 1.58
N GLN A 92 12.10 -1.93 0.57
CA GLN A 92 12.28 -0.47 0.57
C GLN A 92 10.94 0.25 0.54
N ASP A 93 10.01 -0.21 -0.30
CA ASP A 93 8.67 0.34 -0.40
C ASP A 93 7.95 0.25 0.95
N GLU A 94 7.98 -0.92 1.57
CA GLU A 94 7.34 -1.12 2.88
C GLU A 94 7.98 -0.28 3.97
N ALA A 95 9.32 -0.22 4.02
CA ALA A 95 10.04 0.58 5.01
C ALA A 95 9.68 2.06 4.91
N THR A 96 9.61 2.60 3.69
CA THR A 96 9.25 4.01 3.45
C THR A 96 7.84 4.30 3.95
N CYS A 97 6.87 3.47 3.57
CA CYS A 97 5.48 3.67 3.96
C CYS A 97 5.25 3.39 5.45
N THR A 98 5.94 2.43 6.04
CA THR A 98 5.85 2.17 7.47
C THR A 98 6.34 3.38 8.27
N ALA A 99 7.46 3.98 7.87
CA ALA A 99 8.00 5.18 8.51
C ALA A 99 7.01 6.35 8.42
N ALA A 100 6.42 6.57 7.26
CA ALA A 100 5.42 7.63 7.07
C ALA A 100 4.15 7.34 7.89
N ALA A 101 3.64 6.11 7.86
CA ALA A 101 2.44 5.72 8.59
C ALA A 101 2.61 5.80 10.10
N SER A 102 3.83 5.61 10.61
CA SER A 102 4.10 5.66 12.05
C SER A 102 3.82 7.02 12.68
N THR A 103 3.73 8.08 11.87
CA THR A 103 3.34 9.41 12.35
C THR A 103 1.87 9.48 12.76
N ILE A 104 1.05 8.58 12.24
CA ILE A 104 -0.40 8.49 12.49
C ILE A 104 -0.73 7.23 13.30
N ASN A 105 -0.17 6.09 12.90
CA ASN A 105 -0.43 4.77 13.52
C ASN A 105 0.35 4.66 14.84
N LYS A 106 -0.23 5.18 15.89
CA LYS A 106 0.43 5.17 17.20
C LYS A 106 -0.21 4.19 18.16
#